data_5d38b59b1a30df80af4c8d077bb55328
#
_entry.id   5d38b59b1a30df80af4c8d077bb55328
#
_cell.length_a   1.000
_cell.length_b   1.000
_cell.length_c   1.000
_cell.angle_alpha   90.00
_cell.angle_beta   90.00
_cell.angle_gamma   90.00
#
_symmetry.space_group_name_H-M   'P 1'
#
loop_
_entity.id
_entity.type
_entity.pdbx_description
1 polymer ?
#
loop_
_entity_poly.entity_id
_entity_poly.type
_entity_poly.pdbx_seq_one_letter_code
_entity_poly.pdbx_strand_id
1 'polypeptide(L)'
;MGFTLIGKIVAVNKEETVTSKSDASKTFKRRQVLLDCSRYDSITCEKLQENYPLLEFGGKGLEQLNTLCSQGLKKDDIVSIEFAVQGYNYKDNEGKTKNYTGIRPYSIAMYTPKNAPQTQDNAQQSSTQGTAPSAPTPAPASTQQEKPTADDLPF
;
A
#
# COMPACT_ATOMS: atom_id res chain seq x y z
N MET A 1 9.84 10.04 -11.24
CA MET A 1 8.50 9.42 -11.33
C MET A 1 8.56 8.11 -10.57
N GLY A 2 7.66 7.90 -9.61
CA GLY A 2 7.50 6.65 -8.88
C GLY A 2 6.26 5.91 -9.38
N PHE A 3 6.32 4.62 -9.31
CA PHE A 3 5.20 3.72 -9.64
C PHE A 3 4.76 3.02 -8.37
N THR A 4 3.50 2.65 -8.30
CA THR A 4 2.93 1.90 -7.17
C THR A 4 2.47 0.53 -7.63
N LEU A 5 2.87 -0.51 -6.90
CA LEU A 5 2.41 -1.87 -7.09
C LEU A 5 1.66 -2.30 -5.83
N ILE A 6 0.47 -2.85 -6.00
CA ILE A 6 -0.30 -3.45 -4.91
C ILE A 6 -0.31 -4.95 -5.13
N GLY A 7 0.02 -5.71 -4.09
CA GLY A 7 0.09 -7.15 -4.16
C GLY A 7 -0.05 -7.81 -2.79
N LYS A 8 -0.29 -9.11 -2.82
CA LYS A 8 -0.40 -9.95 -1.64
C LYS A 8 0.96 -10.57 -1.33
N ILE A 9 1.39 -10.56 -0.07
CA ILE A 9 2.64 -11.20 0.36
C ILE A 9 2.53 -12.72 0.19
N VAL A 10 3.42 -13.28 -0.59
CA VAL A 10 3.62 -14.75 -0.70
C VAL A 10 4.71 -15.20 0.23
N ALA A 11 5.85 -14.51 0.20
CA ALA A 11 6.99 -14.82 1.05
C ALA A 11 7.86 -13.57 1.26
N VAL A 12 8.51 -13.51 2.42
CA VAL A 12 9.55 -12.52 2.72
C VAL A 12 10.80 -13.30 3.13
N ASN A 13 11.87 -13.16 2.37
CA ASN A 13 13.12 -13.83 2.64
C ASN A 13 13.85 -13.22 3.85
N LYS A 14 14.82 -13.91 4.40
CA LYS A 14 15.69 -13.37 5.45
C LYS A 14 16.55 -12.24 4.89
N GLU A 15 16.99 -11.35 5.77
CA GLU A 15 17.96 -10.32 5.43
C GLU A 15 19.31 -10.96 5.07
N GLU A 16 19.89 -10.55 3.95
CA GLU A 16 21.19 -10.98 3.46
C GLU A 16 22.14 -9.81 3.40
N THR A 17 23.39 -10.07 3.77
CA THR A 17 24.48 -9.12 3.56
C THR A 17 25.25 -9.50 2.30
N VAL A 18 25.36 -8.57 1.37
CA VAL A 18 26.00 -8.78 0.08
C VAL A 18 27.20 -7.82 -0.05
N THR A 19 28.33 -8.36 -0.51
CA THR A 19 29.52 -7.55 -0.80
C THR A 19 29.41 -6.96 -2.20
N SER A 20 29.80 -5.70 -2.35
CA SER A 20 29.82 -5.03 -3.66
C SER A 20 30.80 -5.73 -4.60
N LYS A 21 30.37 -5.97 -5.85
CA LYS A 21 31.23 -6.51 -6.90
C LYS A 21 32.33 -5.54 -7.33
N SER A 22 32.09 -4.23 -7.17
CA SER A 22 33.03 -3.19 -7.56
C SER A 22 33.99 -2.79 -6.43
N ASP A 23 33.66 -3.08 -5.18
CA ASP A 23 34.46 -2.71 -4.02
C ASP A 23 34.21 -3.72 -2.90
N ALA A 24 35.16 -4.63 -2.69
CA ALA A 24 35.06 -5.69 -1.70
C ALA A 24 34.98 -5.19 -0.24
N SER A 25 35.34 -3.92 0.00
CA SER A 25 35.19 -3.29 1.33
C SER A 25 33.77 -2.82 1.63
N LYS A 26 32.92 -2.71 0.61
CA LYS A 26 31.55 -2.23 0.78
C LYS A 26 30.58 -3.39 0.83
N THR A 27 29.87 -3.50 1.94
CA THR A 27 28.78 -4.43 2.13
C THR A 27 27.46 -3.67 2.22
N PHE A 28 26.39 -4.27 1.70
CA PHE A 28 25.04 -3.74 1.82
C PHE A 28 24.08 -4.87 2.19
N LYS A 29 23.05 -4.49 2.90
CA LYS A 29 21.98 -5.41 3.30
C LYS A 29 20.86 -5.36 2.31
N ARG A 30 20.28 -6.51 2.00
CA ARG A 30 19.11 -6.65 1.15
C ARG A 30 18.15 -7.67 1.69
N ARG A 31 16.90 -7.57 1.26
CA ARG A 31 15.85 -8.53 1.56
C ARG A 31 14.91 -8.63 0.38
N GLN A 32 14.46 -9.83 0.06
CA GLN A 32 13.58 -10.07 -1.07
C GLN A 32 12.16 -10.34 -0.58
N VAL A 33 11.20 -9.84 -1.33
CA VAL A 33 9.76 -10.04 -1.11
C VAL A 33 9.16 -10.59 -2.39
N LEU A 34 8.50 -11.73 -2.28
CA LEU A 34 7.70 -12.33 -3.35
C LEU A 34 6.24 -11.91 -3.16
N LEU A 35 5.66 -11.33 -4.17
CA LEU A 35 4.27 -10.90 -4.18
C LEU A 35 3.42 -11.75 -5.12
N ASP A 36 2.14 -11.86 -4.85
CA ASP A 36 1.12 -12.25 -5.79
C ASP A 36 0.36 -11.00 -6.25
N CYS A 37 0.58 -10.64 -7.50
CA CYS A 37 -0.10 -9.55 -8.21
C CYS A 37 -0.96 -10.10 -9.34
N SER A 38 -1.36 -11.36 -9.26
CA SER A 38 -2.18 -12.04 -10.25
C SER A 38 -3.54 -11.36 -10.40
N ARG A 39 -4.08 -11.41 -11.59
CA ARG A 39 -5.41 -10.89 -11.91
C ARG A 39 -6.42 -12.03 -11.89
N TYR A 40 -7.54 -11.78 -11.26
CA TYR A 40 -8.66 -12.72 -11.18
C TYR A 40 -9.89 -12.09 -11.81
N ASP A 41 -10.72 -12.93 -12.41
CA ASP A 41 -12.06 -12.54 -12.83
C ASP A 41 -12.90 -12.24 -11.59
N SER A 42 -13.63 -11.11 -11.60
CA SER A 42 -14.41 -10.66 -10.45
C SER A 42 -15.70 -11.47 -10.22
N ILE A 43 -16.14 -12.22 -11.23
CA ILE A 43 -17.40 -12.99 -11.21
C ILE A 43 -17.10 -14.47 -10.96
N THR A 44 -16.20 -15.05 -11.76
CA THR A 44 -15.88 -16.48 -11.70
C THR A 44 -14.78 -16.82 -10.70
N CYS A 45 -14.04 -15.80 -10.22
CA CYS A 45 -12.84 -15.96 -9.39
C CYS A 45 -11.73 -16.78 -10.04
N GLU A 46 -11.81 -17.00 -11.35
CA GLU A 46 -10.76 -17.67 -12.10
C GLU A 46 -9.55 -16.78 -12.29
N LYS A 47 -8.37 -17.39 -12.26
CA LYS A 47 -7.11 -16.66 -12.46
C LYS A 47 -6.94 -16.36 -13.96
N LEU A 48 -7.04 -15.06 -14.31
CA LEU A 48 -6.86 -14.59 -15.69
C LEU A 48 -5.40 -14.45 -16.08
N GLN A 49 -4.54 -14.05 -15.15
CA GLN A 49 -3.12 -13.83 -15.40
C GLN A 49 -2.32 -14.08 -14.14
N GLU A 50 -1.28 -14.90 -14.24
CA GLU A 50 -0.31 -15.09 -13.16
C GLU A 50 0.75 -13.99 -13.18
N ASN A 51 1.05 -13.42 -11.99
CA ASN A 51 2.08 -12.43 -11.85
C ASN A 51 2.67 -12.49 -10.43
N TYR A 52 3.90 -13.00 -10.32
CA TYR A 52 4.63 -13.15 -9.05
C TYR A 52 5.95 -12.38 -9.09
N PRO A 53 5.93 -11.06 -8.97
CA PRO A 53 7.15 -10.28 -8.93
C PRO A 53 7.96 -10.56 -7.66
N LEU A 54 9.26 -10.80 -7.84
CA LEU A 54 10.24 -10.85 -6.76
C LEU A 54 10.95 -9.50 -6.69
N LEU A 55 10.77 -8.77 -5.61
CA LEU A 55 11.33 -7.44 -5.42
C LEU A 55 12.45 -7.47 -4.37
N GLU A 56 13.56 -6.80 -4.67
CA GLU A 56 14.70 -6.69 -3.78
C GLU A 56 14.72 -5.31 -3.12
N PHE A 57 14.67 -5.30 -1.79
CA PHE A 57 14.70 -4.09 -0.97
C PHE A 57 16.09 -3.86 -0.41
N GLY A 58 16.54 -2.61 -0.50
CA GLY A 58 17.77 -2.12 0.13
C GLY A 58 17.58 -0.71 0.69
N GLY A 59 18.54 -0.22 1.47
CA GLY A 59 18.52 1.11 2.06
C GLY A 59 17.23 1.41 2.84
N LYS A 60 16.62 2.57 2.61
CA LYS A 60 15.40 3.01 3.33
C LYS A 60 14.20 2.06 3.15
N GLY A 61 14.05 1.48 1.96
CA GLY A 61 12.98 0.50 1.72
C GLY A 61 13.13 -0.75 2.56
N LEU A 62 14.37 -1.20 2.79
CA LEU A 62 14.66 -2.33 3.69
C LEU A 62 14.31 -2.01 5.14
N GLU A 63 14.60 -0.79 5.62
CA GLU A 63 14.26 -0.37 6.98
C GLU A 63 12.75 -0.40 7.22
N GLN A 64 11.97 0.10 6.25
CA GLN A 64 10.51 0.06 6.30
C GLN A 64 9.99 -1.38 6.29
N LEU A 65 10.53 -2.23 5.41
CA LEU A 65 10.18 -3.65 5.36
C LEU A 65 10.46 -4.35 6.68
N ASN A 66 11.62 -4.10 7.30
CA ASN A 66 11.99 -4.67 8.59
C ASN A 66 11.05 -4.17 9.70
N THR A 67 10.64 -2.91 9.67
CA THR A 67 9.64 -2.36 10.59
C THR A 67 8.31 -3.09 10.45
N LEU A 68 7.80 -3.27 9.23
CA LEU A 68 6.55 -4.01 8.99
C LEU A 68 6.66 -5.48 9.44
N CYS A 69 7.80 -6.13 9.19
CA CYS A 69 8.02 -7.49 9.69
C CYS A 69 7.99 -7.56 11.23
N SER A 70 8.53 -6.56 11.91
CA SER A 70 8.47 -6.46 13.38
C SER A 70 7.06 -6.19 13.90
N GLN A 71 6.24 -5.51 13.11
CA GLN A 71 4.82 -5.27 13.39
C GLN A 71 3.91 -6.47 13.08
N GLY A 72 4.48 -7.57 12.58
CA GLY A 72 3.75 -8.80 12.33
C GLY A 72 3.29 -9.00 10.89
N LEU A 73 3.98 -8.40 9.90
CA LEU A 73 3.73 -8.67 8.48
C LEU A 73 3.81 -10.18 8.21
N LYS A 74 2.79 -10.72 7.59
CA LYS A 74 2.64 -12.16 7.33
C LYS A 74 2.24 -12.44 5.89
N LYS A 75 2.27 -13.71 5.55
CA LYS A 75 1.71 -14.21 4.28
C LYS A 75 0.24 -13.81 4.16
N ASP A 76 -0.17 -13.50 2.95
CA ASP A 76 -1.51 -13.06 2.54
C ASP A 76 -1.88 -11.62 2.91
N ASP A 77 -1.02 -10.88 3.64
CA ASP A 77 -1.22 -9.44 3.84
C ASP A 77 -1.08 -8.70 2.51
N ILE A 78 -1.93 -7.68 2.32
CA ILE A 78 -1.89 -6.85 1.12
C ILE A 78 -1.00 -5.63 1.42
N VAL A 79 -0.04 -5.39 0.54
CA VAL A 79 0.90 -4.27 0.67
C VAL A 79 0.88 -3.39 -0.58
N SER A 80 1.21 -2.13 -0.37
CA SER A 80 1.49 -1.15 -1.42
C SER A 80 2.99 -0.88 -1.43
N ILE A 81 3.60 -1.03 -2.59
CA ILE A 81 5.04 -0.84 -2.80
C ILE A 81 5.25 0.26 -3.82
N GLU A 82 6.03 1.25 -3.44
CA GLU A 82 6.49 2.29 -4.36
C GLU A 82 7.87 1.94 -4.89
N PHE A 83 8.04 2.06 -6.20
CA PHE A 83 9.30 1.73 -6.86
C PHE A 83 9.62 2.71 -7.99
N ALA A 84 10.89 2.77 -8.33
CA ALA A 84 11.40 3.47 -9.51
C ALA A 84 11.96 2.46 -10.50
N VAL A 85 11.82 2.77 -11.79
CA VAL A 85 12.50 2.06 -12.85
C VAL A 85 13.82 2.78 -13.13
N GLN A 86 14.92 2.04 -13.07
CA GLN A 86 16.26 2.58 -13.29
C GLN A 86 16.94 1.84 -14.43
N GLY A 87 17.52 2.60 -15.35
CA GLY A 87 18.32 2.07 -16.44
C GLY A 87 19.82 2.32 -16.21
N TYR A 88 20.63 1.32 -16.47
CA TYR A 88 22.08 1.40 -16.36
C TYR A 88 22.74 0.95 -17.66
N ASN A 89 23.67 1.71 -18.14
CA ASN A 89 24.56 1.28 -19.21
C ASN A 89 25.82 0.66 -18.59
N TYR A 90 26.19 -0.51 -19.04
CA TYR A 90 27.43 -1.16 -18.64
C TYR A 90 28.15 -1.73 -19.85
N LYS A 91 29.44 -1.90 -19.74
CA LYS A 91 30.26 -2.57 -20.76
C LYS A 91 30.41 -4.03 -20.38
N ASP A 92 30.12 -4.92 -21.32
CA ASP A 92 30.38 -6.35 -21.15
C ASP A 92 31.88 -6.67 -21.29
N ASN A 93 32.23 -7.94 -21.16
CA ASN A 93 33.62 -8.39 -21.27
C ASN A 93 34.22 -8.20 -22.68
N GLU A 94 33.38 -8.00 -23.68
CA GLU A 94 33.78 -7.72 -25.08
C GLU A 94 33.84 -6.21 -25.36
N GLY A 95 33.63 -5.35 -24.37
CA GLY A 95 33.64 -3.90 -24.49
C GLY A 95 32.37 -3.31 -25.12
N LYS A 96 31.35 -4.10 -25.43
CA LYS A 96 30.08 -3.63 -25.97
C LYS A 96 29.22 -3.00 -24.88
N THR A 97 28.61 -1.86 -25.17
CA THR A 97 27.67 -1.21 -24.27
C THR A 97 26.35 -1.96 -24.27
N LYS A 98 25.94 -2.40 -23.09
CA LYS A 98 24.62 -3.02 -22.85
C LYS A 98 23.81 -2.16 -21.90
N ASN A 99 22.50 -2.17 -22.05
CA ASN A 99 21.57 -1.52 -21.15
C ASN A 99 20.91 -2.57 -20.24
N TYR A 100 20.84 -2.27 -18.96
CA TYR A 100 20.09 -3.04 -17.98
C TYR A 100 19.01 -2.15 -17.36
N THR A 101 17.79 -2.63 -17.34
CA THR A 101 16.68 -1.96 -16.68
C THR A 101 16.28 -2.76 -15.45
N GLY A 102 16.29 -2.10 -14.31
CA GLY A 102 15.93 -2.70 -13.02
C GLY A 102 14.80 -1.96 -12.32
N ILE A 103 14.08 -2.67 -11.50
CA ILE A 103 13.06 -2.13 -10.58
C ILE A 103 13.70 -1.93 -9.22
N ARG A 104 13.59 -0.72 -8.68
CA ARG A 104 14.12 -0.38 -7.36
C ARG A 104 12.98 0.03 -6.43
N PRO A 105 12.50 -0.85 -5.56
CA PRO A 105 11.54 -0.49 -4.53
C PRO A 105 12.21 0.38 -3.47
N TYR A 106 11.53 1.44 -3.05
CA TYR A 106 12.05 2.37 -2.05
C TYR A 106 11.09 2.63 -0.89
N SER A 107 9.83 2.19 -1.01
CA SER A 107 8.83 2.30 0.04
C SER A 107 7.91 1.07 0.03
N ILE A 108 7.49 0.65 1.22
CA ILE A 108 6.49 -0.41 1.42
C ILE A 108 5.61 -0.06 2.60
N ALA A 109 4.30 -0.24 2.46
CA ALA A 109 3.31 -0.01 3.51
C ALA A 109 2.17 -1.04 3.42
N MET A 110 1.46 -1.27 4.51
CA MET A 110 0.20 -2.02 4.47
C MET A 110 -0.79 -1.28 3.59
N TYR A 111 -1.45 -2.01 2.71
CA TYR A 111 -2.46 -1.42 1.84
C TYR A 111 -3.77 -1.20 2.60
N THR A 112 -4.22 0.05 2.65
CA THR A 112 -5.53 0.41 3.17
C THR A 112 -6.39 0.92 2.00
N PRO A 113 -7.50 0.24 1.67
CA PRO A 113 -8.42 0.73 0.63
C PRO A 113 -8.95 2.12 1.00
N LYS A 114 -8.97 3.04 0.05
CA LYS A 114 -9.44 4.42 0.27
C LYS A 114 -10.90 4.53 0.75
N ASN A 115 -11.68 3.46 0.60
CA ASN A 115 -13.09 3.39 0.99
C ASN A 115 -13.34 2.50 2.23
N ALA A 116 -12.31 2.08 2.96
CA ALA A 116 -12.53 1.45 4.24
C ALA A 116 -13.14 2.49 5.20
N PRO A 117 -14.26 2.21 5.89
CA PRO A 117 -14.77 3.11 6.90
C PRO A 117 -13.66 3.28 7.96
N GLN A 118 -13.20 4.52 8.11
CA GLN A 118 -12.25 4.84 9.17
C GLN A 118 -12.99 4.62 10.51
N THR A 119 -12.65 3.56 11.19
CA THR A 119 -12.95 3.43 12.61
C THR A 119 -12.09 4.50 13.29
N GLN A 120 -12.69 5.65 13.55
CA GLN A 120 -12.09 6.63 14.43
C GLN A 120 -12.05 6.02 15.84
N ASP A 121 -10.89 5.52 16.22
CA ASP A 121 -10.55 5.36 17.64
C ASP A 121 -10.52 6.76 18.25
N ASN A 122 -11.69 7.19 18.71
CA ASN A 122 -11.85 8.37 19.52
C ASN A 122 -11.36 8.01 20.94
N ALA A 123 -10.05 8.10 21.15
CA ALA A 123 -9.48 8.06 22.50
C ALA A 123 -10.00 9.29 23.25
N GLN A 124 -11.03 9.06 24.01
CA GLN A 124 -11.74 9.96 24.89
C GLN A 124 -10.80 10.44 25.99
N GLN A 125 -10.37 11.66 25.88
CA GLN A 125 -9.73 12.35 27.00
C GLN A 125 -10.81 13.03 27.82
N SER A 126 -11.14 12.38 28.94
CA SER A 126 -12.00 12.91 29.98
C SER A 126 -11.34 14.10 30.71
N SER A 127 -12.02 15.22 30.77
CA SER A 127 -11.85 16.15 31.91
C SER A 127 -13.21 16.71 32.30
N THR A 128 -13.51 16.44 33.52
CA THR A 128 -14.63 16.78 34.38
C THR A 128 -14.92 18.29 34.55
N GLN A 129 -16.18 18.55 34.81
CA GLN A 129 -16.84 19.58 35.68
C GLN A 129 -17.77 20.50 34.88
N GLY A 130 -19.06 20.58 35.13
CA GLY A 130 -19.87 20.63 36.30
C GLY A 130 -21.09 21.49 35.99
N THR A 131 -22.24 21.10 36.53
CA THR A 131 -23.46 21.86 36.82
C THR A 131 -24.56 21.99 35.76
N ALA A 132 -25.64 21.29 36.05
CA ALA A 132 -27.02 21.47 35.55
C ALA A 132 -27.72 22.63 36.37
N PRO A 133 -29.03 22.99 36.21
CA PRO A 133 -30.07 22.53 35.31
C PRO A 133 -30.97 23.65 34.71
N SER A 134 -31.84 23.37 33.74
CA SER A 134 -33.26 23.77 33.68
C SER A 134 -33.87 23.58 32.31
N ALA A 135 -34.90 22.75 32.24
CA ALA A 135 -35.93 22.69 31.19
C ALA A 135 -36.97 23.83 31.45
N PRO A 136 -37.94 24.16 30.56
CA PRO A 136 -38.81 23.24 29.83
C PRO A 136 -39.23 23.67 28.40
N THR A 137 -39.79 22.70 27.72
CA THR A 137 -40.68 22.66 26.55
C THR A 137 -41.77 23.75 26.48
N PRO A 138 -42.40 24.15 25.31
CA PRO A 138 -43.16 23.23 24.42
C PRO A 138 -43.11 23.49 22.91
N ALA A 139 -43.52 22.50 22.15
CA ALA A 139 -44.03 22.56 20.79
C ALA A 139 -45.43 23.24 20.75
N PRO A 140 -46.08 23.59 19.61
CA PRO A 140 -46.36 22.68 18.53
C PRO A 140 -46.53 23.24 17.07
N ALA A 141 -46.75 22.34 16.16
CA ALA A 141 -47.71 22.36 15.05
C ALA A 141 -47.31 22.89 13.67
N SER A 142 -47.25 21.94 12.74
CA SER A 142 -48.02 21.76 11.48
C SER A 142 -47.80 22.78 10.37
N THR A 143 -47.58 22.39 9.11
CA THR A 143 -48.50 21.84 8.14
C THR A 143 -47.92 21.86 6.73
N GLN A 144 -48.22 20.80 5.97
CA GLN A 144 -48.39 20.70 4.49
C GLN A 144 -47.12 20.75 3.63
N GLN A 145 -46.71 19.64 3.03
CA GLN A 145 -47.30 18.99 1.85
C GLN A 145 -47.27 19.83 0.59
N GLU A 146 -46.37 19.51 -0.30
CA GLU A 146 -46.66 19.41 -1.74
C GLU A 146 -45.56 18.64 -2.48
N LYS A 147 -45.99 17.53 -3.05
CA LYS A 147 -45.49 16.89 -4.25
C LYS A 147 -46.38 17.49 -5.38
N PRO A 148 -45.98 17.69 -6.62
CA PRO A 148 -45.57 16.63 -7.51
C PRO A 148 -44.66 17.02 -8.69
N THR A 149 -44.45 16.03 -9.48
CA THR A 149 -44.34 15.88 -10.92
C THR A 149 -42.97 15.75 -11.55
N ALA A 150 -42.94 14.59 -12.13
CA ALA A 150 -42.07 14.07 -13.16
C ALA A 150 -41.94 15.00 -14.39
N ASP A 151 -40.95 14.68 -15.12
CA ASP A 151 -40.65 14.94 -16.51
C ASP A 151 -39.52 15.93 -16.72
N ASP A 152 -38.43 15.45 -17.15
CA ASP A 152 -37.84 15.60 -18.47
C ASP A 152 -36.45 14.98 -18.51
N LEU A 153 -36.34 13.83 -19.15
CA LEU A 153 -35.14 13.41 -19.82
C LEU A 153 -35.15 14.02 -21.23
N PRO A 154 -33.99 14.47 -21.74
CA PRO A 154 -33.52 13.84 -22.95
C PRO A 154 -32.01 13.60 -23.01
N PHE A 155 -31.73 12.42 -23.49
CA PHE A 155 -30.54 11.94 -24.20
C PHE A 155 -29.25 11.76 -23.41
#